data_193ffcdfc01b289d3b8506eb7623c4cf
#
_entry.id   193ffcdfc01b289d3b8506eb7623c4cf
#
_cell.length_a   1.000
_cell.length_b   1.000
_cell.length_c   1.000
_cell.angle_alpha   90.00
_cell.angle_beta   90.00
_cell.angle_gamma   90.00
#
_symmetry.space_group_name_H-M   'P 1'
#
loop_
_entity.id
_entity.type
_entity.pdbx_description
1 polymer ?
#
loop_
_entity_poly.entity_id
_entity_poly.type
_entity_poly.pdbx_seq_one_letter_code
_entity_poly.pdbx_strand_id
1 'polypeptide(L)'
;MSQLVGKKLTDALLQRLSGQDVESHEGKIIPIFTVDELGWAHPALLSYYEVVAKNASTIDMALWKNSSTAKNLRRTGKVTLMISDKGINYYLKGSVKELQAEMTGAPAVSRFRITMEQVVEDQEPNAEITSGLIYNRLTQREPNDFTVKIFHLLCDGS
;
A
#
# COMPACT_ATOMS: atom_id res chain seq x y z
N MET A 1 5.74 21.14 -2.30
CA MET A 1 4.94 21.43 -3.52
C MET A 1 4.78 20.16 -4.33
N SER A 2 3.56 19.85 -4.73
CA SER A 2 3.23 18.60 -5.43
C SER A 2 3.58 18.69 -6.91
N GLN A 3 4.23 17.65 -7.43
CA GLN A 3 4.60 17.55 -8.83
C GLN A 3 4.25 16.17 -9.37
N LEU A 4 3.55 16.13 -10.51
CA LEU A 4 3.28 14.87 -11.20
C LEU A 4 4.59 14.34 -11.79
N VAL A 5 4.99 13.14 -11.36
CA VAL A 5 6.20 12.46 -11.85
C VAL A 5 5.88 11.61 -13.07
N GLY A 6 4.71 10.98 -13.11
CA GLY A 6 4.28 10.14 -14.21
C GLY A 6 3.08 9.28 -13.84
N LYS A 7 2.83 8.27 -14.66
CA LYS A 7 1.73 7.32 -14.48
C LYS A 7 2.19 5.96 -13.97
N LYS A 8 3.49 5.74 -13.85
CA LYS A 8 4.08 4.47 -13.42
C LYS A 8 5.02 4.70 -12.27
N LEU A 9 5.23 3.66 -11.47
CA LEU A 9 6.23 3.68 -10.41
C LEU A 9 7.61 3.95 -11.01
N THR A 10 8.39 4.79 -10.34
CA THR A 10 9.81 4.92 -10.63
C THR A 10 10.53 3.63 -10.26
N ASP A 11 11.74 3.41 -10.77
CA ASP A 11 12.53 2.23 -10.41
C ASP A 11 12.74 2.12 -8.90
N ALA A 12 13.00 3.25 -8.23
CA ALA A 12 13.19 3.27 -6.77
C ALA A 12 11.91 2.88 -6.01
N LEU A 13 10.74 3.37 -6.44
CA LEU A 13 9.46 2.99 -5.83
C LEU A 13 9.11 1.53 -6.10
N LEU A 14 9.36 1.05 -7.32
CA LEU A 14 9.15 -0.35 -7.66
C LEU A 14 10.01 -1.27 -6.80
N GLN A 15 11.29 -0.96 -6.65
CA GLN A 15 12.19 -1.73 -5.80
C GLN A 15 11.70 -1.72 -4.34
N ARG A 16 11.32 -0.56 -3.82
CA ARG A 16 10.84 -0.41 -2.44
C ARG A 16 9.60 -1.26 -2.17
N LEU A 17 8.67 -1.32 -3.11
CA LEU A 17 7.39 -2.00 -2.95
C LEU A 17 7.38 -3.45 -3.49
N SER A 18 8.47 -3.91 -4.07
CA SER A 18 8.55 -5.24 -4.71
C SER A 18 8.51 -6.42 -3.73
N GLY A 19 8.75 -6.16 -2.45
CA GLY A 19 8.86 -7.21 -1.44
C GLY A 19 10.22 -7.88 -1.34
N GLN A 20 11.18 -7.54 -2.20
CA GLN A 20 12.51 -8.16 -2.21
C GLN A 20 13.29 -7.92 -0.92
N ASP A 21 13.00 -6.83 -0.23
CA ASP A 21 13.71 -6.42 0.99
C ASP A 21 12.71 -5.94 2.04
N VAL A 22 11.66 -6.73 2.25
CA VAL A 22 10.54 -6.34 3.11
C VAL A 22 10.97 -6.13 4.56
N GLU A 23 11.93 -6.89 5.06
CA GLU A 23 12.42 -6.78 6.44
C GLU A 23 13.07 -5.40 6.70
N SER A 24 13.67 -4.78 5.68
CA SER A 24 14.27 -3.44 5.83
C SER A 24 13.21 -2.36 6.05
N HIS A 25 11.95 -2.67 5.74
CA HIS A 25 10.82 -1.77 5.93
C HIS A 25 9.95 -2.15 7.14
N GLU A 26 10.40 -3.08 7.98
CA GLU A 26 9.70 -3.42 9.22
C GLU A 26 9.51 -2.15 10.07
N GLY A 27 8.31 -1.95 10.59
CA GLY A 27 7.97 -0.78 11.39
C GLY A 27 7.53 0.45 10.60
N LYS A 28 7.61 0.42 9.27
CA LYS A 28 7.16 1.53 8.40
C LYS A 28 5.71 1.33 7.97
N ILE A 29 4.96 2.40 7.99
CA ILE A 29 3.52 2.40 7.65
C ILE A 29 3.32 2.98 6.26
N ILE A 30 2.42 2.37 5.50
CA ILE A 30 1.88 2.93 4.26
C ILE A 30 0.45 3.36 4.54
N PRO A 31 0.19 4.66 4.78
CA PRO A 31 -1.18 5.15 4.86
C PRO A 31 -1.86 5.02 3.49
N ILE A 32 -3.09 4.53 3.50
CA ILE A 32 -3.92 4.53 2.30
C ILE A 32 -5.19 5.32 2.57
N PHE A 33 -5.71 5.94 1.53
CA PHE A 33 -6.87 6.83 1.62
C PHE A 33 -7.92 6.38 0.62
N THR A 34 -9.12 6.17 1.12
CA THR A 34 -10.32 5.92 0.32
C THR A 34 -11.37 6.97 0.68
N VAL A 35 -12.47 7.02 -0.04
CA VAL A 35 -13.56 7.95 0.25
C VAL A 35 -14.75 7.16 0.77
N ASP A 36 -15.27 7.55 1.92
CA ASP A 36 -16.43 6.91 2.52
C ASP A 36 -17.74 7.35 1.86
N GLU A 37 -18.86 6.77 2.30
CA GLU A 37 -20.18 7.04 1.72
C GLU A 37 -20.63 8.50 1.89
N LEU A 38 -20.10 9.19 2.89
CA LEU A 38 -20.40 10.59 3.15
C LEU A 38 -19.47 11.56 2.43
N GLY A 39 -18.49 11.04 1.66
CA GLY A 39 -17.53 11.86 0.93
C GLY A 39 -16.28 12.23 1.72
N TRP A 40 -16.10 11.67 2.91
CA TRP A 40 -14.91 11.94 3.72
C TRP A 40 -13.74 11.04 3.30
N ALA A 41 -12.54 11.59 3.34
CA ALA A 41 -11.33 10.80 3.22
C ALA A 41 -11.24 9.84 4.43
N HIS A 42 -11.08 8.56 4.14
CA HIS A 42 -10.97 7.49 5.14
C HIS A 42 -9.58 6.90 5.09
N PRO A 43 -8.70 7.21 6.06
CA PRO A 43 -7.37 6.62 6.11
C PRO A 43 -7.39 5.22 6.68
N ALA A 44 -6.45 4.40 6.22
CA ALA A 44 -6.12 3.12 6.84
C ALA A 44 -4.61 2.96 6.83
N LEU A 45 -4.08 2.19 7.77
CA LEU A 45 -2.64 2.03 7.94
C LEU A 45 -2.24 0.60 7.58
N LEU A 46 -1.47 0.45 6.52
CA LEU A 46 -0.92 -0.83 6.09
C LEU A 46 0.58 -0.89 6.33
N SER A 47 1.12 -2.09 6.34
CA SER A 47 2.56 -2.33 6.34
C SER A 47 3.05 -2.73 4.96
N TYR A 48 4.37 -2.79 4.78
CA TYR A 48 4.97 -3.28 3.53
C TYR A 48 4.71 -4.77 3.28
N TYR A 49 4.23 -5.51 4.27
CA TYR A 49 3.81 -6.90 4.11
C TYR A 49 2.45 -7.05 3.42
N GLU A 50 1.67 -5.99 3.36
CA GLU A 50 0.30 -6.00 2.84
C GLU A 50 0.16 -5.27 1.50
N VAL A 51 1.26 -4.73 0.97
CA VAL A 51 1.30 -3.94 -0.25
C VAL A 51 2.51 -4.37 -1.07
N VAL A 52 2.29 -4.97 -2.24
CA VAL A 52 3.38 -5.52 -3.07
C VAL A 52 3.20 -5.06 -4.51
N ALA A 53 4.19 -4.35 -5.05
CA ALA A 53 4.22 -3.99 -6.46
C ALA A 53 4.56 -5.22 -7.30
N LYS A 54 3.74 -5.51 -8.30
CA LYS A 54 3.94 -6.62 -9.23
C LYS A 54 4.76 -6.20 -10.45
N ASN A 55 4.66 -4.94 -10.81
CA ASN A 55 5.42 -4.27 -11.85
C ASN A 55 5.25 -2.75 -11.69
N ALA A 56 5.81 -1.97 -12.62
CA ALA A 56 5.75 -0.51 -12.53
C ALA A 56 4.32 0.06 -12.64
N SER A 57 3.36 -0.73 -13.13
CA SER A 57 1.98 -0.29 -13.36
C SER A 57 0.98 -0.85 -12.36
N THR A 58 1.31 -1.92 -11.64
CA THR A 58 0.35 -2.61 -10.77
C THR A 58 0.90 -2.91 -9.38
N ILE A 59 0.05 -2.69 -8.39
CA ILE A 59 0.32 -2.99 -6.98
C ILE A 59 -0.82 -3.88 -6.49
N ASP A 60 -0.49 -4.97 -5.81
CA ASP A 60 -1.48 -5.78 -5.12
C ASP A 60 -1.46 -5.46 -3.63
N MET A 61 -2.62 -5.40 -3.02
CA MET A 61 -2.75 -5.20 -1.58
C MET A 61 -3.78 -6.13 -0.98
N ALA A 62 -3.60 -6.43 0.30
CA ALA A 62 -4.45 -7.30 1.09
C ALA A 62 -5.15 -6.49 2.18
N LEU A 63 -6.46 -6.66 2.30
CA LEU A 63 -7.28 -5.98 3.29
C LEU A 63 -8.27 -6.96 3.92
N TRP A 64 -8.62 -6.73 5.17
CA TRP A 64 -9.75 -7.43 5.77
C TRP A 64 -10.99 -7.23 4.91
N LYS A 65 -11.63 -8.33 4.49
CA LYS A 65 -12.72 -8.29 3.51
C LYS A 65 -13.93 -7.46 3.94
N ASN A 66 -14.14 -7.32 5.24
CA ASN A 66 -15.28 -6.58 5.80
C ASN A 66 -14.88 -5.19 6.35
N SER A 67 -13.67 -4.74 6.09
CA SER A 67 -13.23 -3.42 6.53
C SER A 67 -13.95 -2.29 5.78
N SER A 68 -14.06 -1.14 6.42
CA SER A 68 -14.60 0.06 5.76
C SER A 68 -13.80 0.42 4.51
N THR A 69 -12.48 0.25 4.56
CA THR A 69 -11.61 0.49 3.41
C THR A 69 -11.96 -0.42 2.23
N ALA A 70 -12.13 -1.72 2.47
CA ALA A 70 -12.52 -2.66 1.41
C ALA A 70 -13.89 -2.29 0.81
N LYS A 71 -14.85 -1.91 1.65
CA LYS A 71 -16.18 -1.46 1.18
C LYS A 71 -16.07 -0.19 0.33
N ASN A 72 -15.25 0.76 0.74
CA ASN A 72 -15.01 1.99 -0.02
C ASN A 72 -14.40 1.69 -1.39
N LEU A 73 -13.41 0.78 -1.44
CA LEU A 73 -12.77 0.38 -2.69
C LEU A 73 -13.75 -0.28 -3.66
N ARG A 74 -14.62 -1.15 -3.16
CA ARG A 74 -15.65 -1.80 -4.00
C ARG A 74 -16.63 -0.78 -4.57
N ARG A 75 -16.97 0.26 -3.81
CA ARG A 75 -17.89 1.30 -4.25
C ARG A 75 -17.25 2.30 -5.20
N THR A 76 -16.03 2.78 -4.91
CA THR A 76 -15.41 3.89 -5.65
C THR A 76 -14.39 3.44 -6.70
N GLY A 77 -13.73 2.31 -6.50
CA GLY A 77 -12.67 1.84 -7.39
C GLY A 77 -11.44 2.72 -7.41
N LYS A 78 -11.19 3.52 -6.36
CA LYS A 78 -10.07 4.47 -6.31
C LYS A 78 -9.37 4.44 -4.96
N VAL A 79 -8.04 4.61 -4.99
CA VAL A 79 -7.22 4.67 -3.79
C VAL A 79 -6.04 5.62 -3.99
N THR A 80 -5.59 6.23 -2.91
CA THR A 80 -4.29 6.90 -2.83
C THR A 80 -3.46 6.23 -1.75
N LEU A 81 -2.23 5.84 -2.09
CA LEU A 81 -1.23 5.38 -1.13
C LEU A 81 -0.24 6.50 -0.89
N MET A 82 0.21 6.67 0.35
CA MET A 82 1.23 7.63 0.71
C MET A 82 2.52 6.88 1.09
N ILE A 83 3.60 7.16 0.37
CA ILE A 83 4.92 6.59 0.65
C ILE A 83 5.79 7.73 1.18
N SER A 84 5.97 7.78 2.50
CA SER A 84 6.80 8.80 3.16
C SER A 84 7.89 8.11 3.95
N ASP A 85 9.12 8.57 3.75
CA ASP A 85 10.29 8.12 4.48
C ASP A 85 11.34 9.23 4.41
N LYS A 86 12.52 9.01 4.98
CA LYS A 86 13.59 10.01 4.94
C LYS A 86 13.88 10.45 3.51
N GLY A 87 13.70 11.74 3.25
CA GLY A 87 14.00 12.35 1.96
C GLY A 87 13.02 12.06 0.84
N ILE A 88 11.94 11.33 1.10
CA ILE A 88 10.94 11.00 0.06
C ILE A 88 9.51 11.22 0.55
N ASN A 89 8.66 11.65 -0.35
CA ASN A 89 7.21 11.70 -0.11
C ASN A 89 6.47 11.61 -1.43
N TYR A 90 5.74 10.52 -1.63
CA TYR A 90 4.98 10.26 -2.84
C TYR A 90 3.53 9.93 -2.53
N TYR A 91 2.64 10.36 -3.40
CA TYR A 91 1.24 9.92 -3.42
C TYR A 91 1.03 9.08 -4.67
N LEU A 92 0.64 7.83 -4.47
CA LEU A 92 0.39 6.88 -5.55
C LEU A 92 -1.12 6.75 -5.70
N LYS A 93 -1.66 7.23 -6.82
CA LYS A 93 -3.09 7.22 -7.08
C LYS A 93 -3.40 6.21 -8.17
N GLY A 94 -4.41 5.39 -7.94
CA GLY A 94 -4.75 4.37 -8.92
C GLY A 94 -6.20 3.91 -8.86
N SER A 95 -6.59 3.22 -9.91
CA SER A 95 -7.86 2.51 -10.02
C SER A 95 -7.71 1.13 -9.38
N VAL A 96 -8.76 0.66 -8.72
CA VAL A 96 -8.70 -0.58 -7.93
C VAL A 96 -9.74 -1.57 -8.42
N LYS A 97 -9.30 -2.83 -8.51
CA LYS A 97 -10.17 -3.96 -8.80
C LYS A 97 -9.95 -5.06 -7.76
N GLU A 98 -11.02 -5.62 -7.23
CA GLU A 98 -10.94 -6.78 -6.36
C GLU A 98 -10.63 -8.02 -7.19
N LEU A 99 -9.49 -8.66 -6.95
CA LEU A 99 -9.09 -9.89 -7.63
C LEU A 99 -9.67 -11.12 -6.95
N GLN A 100 -9.69 -11.11 -5.63
CA GLN A 100 -10.22 -12.22 -4.82
C GLN A 100 -10.98 -11.62 -3.64
N ALA A 101 -12.27 -11.89 -3.57
CA ALA A 101 -13.07 -11.49 -2.40
C ALA A 101 -12.60 -12.22 -1.14
N GLU A 102 -12.13 -13.46 -1.32
CA GLU A 102 -11.52 -14.28 -0.29
C GLU A 102 -10.23 -14.88 -0.83
N MET A 103 -9.10 -14.51 -0.25
CA MET A 103 -7.82 -15.07 -0.69
C MET A 103 -7.73 -16.55 -0.36
N THR A 104 -7.29 -17.36 -1.33
CA THR A 104 -7.02 -18.78 -1.11
C THR A 104 -5.97 -18.92 0.01
N GLY A 105 -6.33 -19.62 1.08
CA GLY A 105 -5.46 -19.76 2.25
C GLY A 105 -5.63 -18.70 3.32
N ALA A 106 -6.40 -17.62 3.05
CA ALA A 106 -6.69 -16.56 4.01
C ALA A 106 -8.09 -15.96 3.73
N PRO A 107 -9.18 -16.68 3.98
CA PRO A 107 -10.53 -16.31 3.51
C PRO A 107 -11.10 -15.06 4.19
N ALA A 108 -10.52 -14.60 5.29
CA ALA A 108 -10.92 -13.34 5.94
C ALA A 108 -10.35 -12.11 5.23
N VAL A 109 -9.47 -12.29 4.24
CA VAL A 109 -8.74 -11.23 3.57
C VAL A 109 -9.09 -11.21 2.09
N SER A 110 -9.29 -10.03 1.54
CA SER A 110 -9.50 -9.79 0.11
C SER A 110 -8.21 -9.30 -0.53
N ARG A 111 -7.99 -9.68 -1.79
CA ARG A 111 -6.89 -9.18 -2.61
C ARG A 111 -7.41 -8.17 -3.61
N PHE A 112 -6.82 -6.99 -3.60
CA PHE A 112 -7.13 -5.91 -4.54
C PHE A 112 -5.92 -5.61 -5.40
N ARG A 113 -6.16 -5.29 -6.66
CA ARG A 113 -5.11 -4.82 -7.58
C ARG A 113 -5.34 -3.36 -7.92
N ILE A 114 -4.28 -2.58 -7.75
CA ILE A 114 -4.25 -1.18 -8.11
C ILE A 114 -3.53 -1.06 -9.46
N THR A 115 -4.18 -0.40 -10.41
CA THR A 115 -3.52 0.05 -11.64
C THR A 115 -3.12 1.51 -11.45
N MET A 116 -1.84 1.80 -11.54
CA MET A 116 -1.30 3.14 -11.33
C MET A 116 -1.81 4.12 -12.38
N GLU A 117 -2.24 5.30 -11.94
CA GLU A 117 -2.68 6.38 -12.81
C GLU A 117 -1.87 7.65 -12.62
N GLN A 118 -1.46 7.95 -11.39
CA GLN A 118 -0.65 9.12 -11.08
C GLN A 118 0.37 8.79 -9.99
N VAL A 119 1.60 9.18 -10.21
CA VAL A 119 2.66 9.20 -9.20
C VAL A 119 3.01 10.65 -8.95
N VAL A 120 2.73 11.15 -7.77
CA VAL A 120 2.92 12.55 -7.38
C VAL A 120 4.01 12.60 -6.32
N GLU A 121 5.05 13.41 -6.55
CA GLU A 121 6.04 13.73 -5.53
C GLU A 121 5.66 15.04 -4.87
N ASP A 122 5.70 15.08 -3.54
CA ASP A 122 5.35 16.27 -2.78
C ASP A 122 6.45 16.57 -1.76
N GLN A 123 7.30 17.53 -2.09
CA GLN A 123 8.42 17.96 -1.26
C GLN A 123 8.43 19.46 -1.08
N GLU A 124 8.96 19.89 0.05
CA GLU A 124 9.16 21.28 0.37
C GLU A 124 10.61 21.65 0.10
N PRO A 125 10.91 22.72 -0.67
CA PRO A 125 12.28 23.06 -1.03
C PRO A 125 13.22 23.31 0.17
N ASN A 126 12.68 23.80 1.27
CA ASN A 126 13.45 24.22 2.44
C ASN A 126 13.29 23.30 3.64
N ALA A 127 12.70 22.11 3.45
CA ALA A 127 12.48 21.13 4.51
C ALA A 127 12.60 19.72 3.97
N GLU A 128 13.12 18.85 4.79
CA GLU A 128 13.25 17.43 4.43
C GLU A 128 12.34 16.59 5.33
N ILE A 129 11.60 15.66 4.73
CA ILE A 129 10.89 14.63 5.49
C ILE A 129 11.94 13.75 6.17
N THR A 130 11.88 13.63 7.47
CA THR A 130 12.84 12.82 8.24
C THR A 130 12.35 11.41 8.48
N SER A 131 11.03 11.20 8.49
CA SER A 131 10.39 9.90 8.67
C SER A 131 8.95 9.97 8.21
N GLY A 132 8.41 8.84 7.76
CA GLY A 132 6.95 8.66 7.67
C GLY A 132 6.40 8.21 9.01
N LEU A 133 5.17 7.71 9.00
CA LEU A 133 4.59 7.04 10.17
C LEU A 133 5.32 5.72 10.40
N ILE A 134 5.64 5.45 11.64
CA ILE A 134 6.32 4.22 12.05
C ILE A 134 5.57 3.58 13.22
N TYR A 135 5.78 2.29 13.41
CA TYR A 135 5.24 1.56 14.55
C TYR A 135 6.31 0.66 15.15
N ASN A 136 6.15 0.31 16.44
CA ASN A 136 6.94 -0.72 17.09
C ASN A 136 6.06 -1.94 17.32
N ARG A 137 6.54 -3.10 16.91
CA ARG A 137 5.87 -4.34 17.28
C ARG A 137 6.09 -4.62 18.75
N LEU A 138 5.02 -5.05 19.40
CA LEU A 138 5.10 -5.45 20.82
C LEU A 138 5.70 -6.85 21.00
N THR A 139 5.71 -7.65 19.91
CA THR A 139 6.28 -9.00 19.89
C THR A 139 7.12 -9.19 18.65
N GLN A 140 8.09 -10.11 18.67
CA GLN A 140 8.84 -10.48 17.48
C GLN A 140 7.91 -11.10 16.43
N ARG A 141 8.22 -10.84 15.14
CA ARG A 141 7.52 -11.46 14.04
C ARG A 141 8.00 -12.91 13.89
N GLU A 142 7.06 -13.84 13.99
CA GLU A 142 7.35 -15.26 13.83
C GLU A 142 7.32 -15.66 12.35
N PRO A 143 8.02 -16.73 11.94
CA PRO A 143 8.00 -17.19 10.55
C PRO A 143 6.62 -17.57 10.03
N ASN A 144 5.72 -18.01 10.91
CA ASN A 144 4.34 -18.36 10.58
C ASN A 144 3.33 -17.26 10.96
N ASP A 145 3.81 -16.06 11.23
CA ASP A 145 2.98 -14.87 11.49
C ASP A 145 1.95 -14.69 10.35
N PHE A 146 0.73 -14.36 10.71
CA PHE A 146 -0.36 -14.19 9.73
C PHE A 146 -0.03 -13.14 8.67
N THR A 147 0.58 -12.03 9.07
CA THR A 147 0.98 -10.96 8.14
C THR A 147 2.05 -11.44 7.17
N VAL A 148 3.01 -12.25 7.63
CA VAL A 148 4.03 -12.87 6.77
C VAL A 148 3.38 -13.82 5.77
N LYS A 149 2.40 -14.61 6.22
CA LYS A 149 1.62 -15.47 5.34
C LYS A 149 0.92 -14.68 4.23
N ILE A 150 0.26 -13.58 4.58
CA ILE A 150 -0.40 -12.71 3.62
C ILE A 150 0.61 -12.16 2.61
N PHE A 151 1.77 -11.72 3.09
CA PHE A 151 2.84 -11.24 2.22
C PHE A 151 3.27 -12.29 1.19
N HIS A 152 3.50 -13.52 1.61
CA HIS A 152 3.86 -14.60 0.69
C HIS A 152 2.76 -14.87 -0.34
N LEU A 153 1.50 -14.85 0.08
CA LEU A 153 0.38 -15.01 -0.84
C LEU A 153 0.32 -13.89 -1.89
N LEU A 154 0.62 -12.63 -1.50
CA LEU A 154 0.69 -11.51 -2.43
C LEU A 154 1.85 -11.65 -3.42
N CYS A 155 3.00 -12.12 -2.96
CA CYS A 155 4.18 -12.30 -3.80
C CYS A 155 3.97 -13.44 -4.81
N ASP A 156 3.33 -14.53 -4.41
CA ASP A 156 3.17 -15.73 -5.25
C ASP A 156 2.04 -15.60 -6.26
N GLY A 157 1.04 -14.76 -5.99
CA GLY A 157 -0.08 -14.55 -6.91
C GLY A 157 0.29 -13.64 -8.07
N SER A 158 -0.12 -13.99 -9.25
CA SER A 158 0.08 -13.19 -10.47
C SER A 158 -1.13 -12.29 -10.78
#